data_1b5875a34936b3995cb28e312d8a35db
#
_entry.id   1b5875a34936b3995cb28e312d8a35db
#
_cell.length_a   1.000
_cell.length_b   1.000
_cell.length_c   1.000
_cell.angle_alpha   90.00
_cell.angle_beta   90.00
_cell.angle_gamma   90.00
#
_symmetry.space_group_name_H-M   'P 1'
#
loop_
_entity.id
_entity.type
_entity.pdbx_description
1 polymer ?
#
loop_
_entity_poly.entity_id
_entity_poly.type
_entity_poly.pdbx_seq_one_letter_code
_entity_poly.pdbx_strand_id
1 'polypeptide(L)'
;MIDISKSIDLCAAYYGAQAQAMREYLELGQRAALDLDNRGPIRFDTNGGLDPSIREAYSRYGFYVFTDVLSTEELADIESDLGAMRQRFPTGPDSPVNADGQPALGADCKALTLVWS
;
A
#
# COMPACT_ATOMS: atom_id res chain seq x y z
N MET A 1 -6.76 8.79 -3.15
CA MET A 1 -5.33 9.03 -3.50
C MET A 1 -4.52 8.94 -2.23
N ILE A 2 -3.49 8.12 -2.18
CA ILE A 2 -2.63 8.02 -1.00
C ILE A 2 -1.77 9.30 -0.95
N ASP A 3 -1.80 9.98 0.19
CA ASP A 3 -0.94 11.15 0.41
C ASP A 3 0.49 10.68 0.71
N ILE A 4 1.35 10.75 -0.30
CA ILE A 4 2.75 10.36 -0.21
C ILE A 4 3.65 11.48 0.34
N SER A 5 3.12 12.70 0.51
CA SER A 5 3.87 13.84 1.07
C SER A 5 4.13 13.67 2.57
N LYS A 6 3.32 12.88 3.25
CA LYS A 6 3.40 12.65 4.70
C LYS A 6 4.79 12.20 5.17
N SER A 7 5.48 11.35 4.39
CA SER A 7 6.84 10.91 4.72
C SER A 7 7.85 12.05 4.65
N ILE A 8 7.67 12.97 3.69
CA ILE A 8 8.53 14.16 3.57
C ILE A 8 8.28 15.10 4.74
N ASP A 9 7.03 15.30 5.13
CA ASP A 9 6.68 16.16 6.26
C ASP A 9 7.26 15.64 7.57
N LEU A 10 7.22 14.33 7.80
CA LEU A 10 7.83 13.69 8.97
C LEU A 10 9.36 13.83 9.00
N CYS A 11 10.00 13.89 7.84
CA CYS A 11 11.44 13.99 7.68
C CYS A 11 11.90 15.40 7.28
N ALA A 12 11.02 16.42 7.32
CA ALA A 12 11.31 17.76 6.81
C ALA A 12 12.54 18.40 7.47
N ALA A 13 12.73 18.17 8.76
CA ALA A 13 13.90 18.67 9.48
C ALA A 13 15.21 18.07 8.97
N TYR A 14 15.19 16.80 8.53
CA TYR A 14 16.35 16.12 7.95
C TYR A 14 16.65 16.63 6.54
N TYR A 15 15.62 16.84 5.74
CA TYR A 15 15.76 17.34 4.36
C TYR A 15 16.08 18.84 4.29
N GLY A 16 15.76 19.62 5.33
CA GLY A 16 16.02 21.04 5.38
C GLY A 16 15.47 21.79 4.17
N ALA A 17 16.33 22.56 3.51
CA ALA A 17 15.96 23.35 2.31
C ALA A 17 15.50 22.49 1.11
N GLN A 18 15.82 21.18 1.09
CA GLN A 18 15.43 20.28 0.00
C GLN A 18 13.98 19.75 0.16
N ALA A 19 13.35 19.93 1.31
CA ALA A 19 12.02 19.37 1.58
C ALA A 19 10.96 19.87 0.57
N GLN A 20 11.03 21.14 0.17
CA GLN A 20 10.10 21.70 -0.81
C GLN A 20 10.31 21.10 -2.21
N ALA A 21 11.55 21.00 -2.66
CA ALA A 21 11.87 20.38 -3.95
C ALA A 21 11.45 18.91 -4.01
N MET A 22 11.55 18.18 -2.88
CA MET A 22 11.08 16.80 -2.78
C MET A 22 9.56 16.69 -2.87
N ARG A 23 8.81 17.60 -2.26
CA ARG A 23 7.34 17.65 -2.41
C ARG A 23 6.94 17.85 -3.85
N GLU A 24 7.51 18.86 -4.49
CA GLU A 24 7.25 19.16 -5.91
C GLU A 24 7.58 17.97 -6.81
N TYR A 25 8.71 17.32 -6.59
CA TYR A 25 9.09 16.10 -7.32
C TYR A 25 8.07 14.97 -7.15
N LEU A 26 7.60 14.73 -5.91
CA LEU A 26 6.60 13.70 -5.65
C LEU A 26 5.25 14.03 -6.28
N GLU A 27 4.79 15.27 -6.20
CA GLU A 27 3.53 15.70 -6.81
C GLU A 27 3.56 15.55 -8.34
N LEU A 28 4.63 15.98 -8.96
CA LEU A 28 4.83 15.85 -10.40
C LEU A 28 4.94 14.39 -10.82
N GLY A 29 5.73 13.59 -10.08
CA GLY A 29 5.89 12.17 -10.32
C GLY A 29 4.59 11.39 -10.16
N GLN A 30 3.77 11.73 -9.14
CA GLN A 30 2.47 11.11 -8.93
C GLN A 30 1.50 11.40 -10.10
N ARG A 31 1.44 12.63 -10.56
CA ARG A 31 0.62 12.99 -11.73
C ARG A 31 1.09 12.26 -12.98
N ALA A 32 2.38 12.30 -13.26
CA ALA A 32 2.96 11.59 -14.41
C ALA A 32 2.71 10.08 -14.37
N ALA A 33 2.78 9.46 -13.17
CA ALA A 33 2.49 8.04 -13.01
C ALA A 33 1.03 7.68 -13.24
N LEU A 34 0.09 8.61 -12.99
CA LEU A 34 -1.33 8.39 -13.26
C LEU A 34 -1.68 8.46 -14.75
N ASP A 35 -0.88 9.18 -15.53
CA ASP A 35 -1.06 9.37 -16.98
C ASP A 35 -0.45 8.23 -17.83
N LEU A 36 0.23 7.26 -17.17
CA LEU A 36 0.80 6.12 -17.86
C LEU A 36 -0.30 5.13 -18.29
N ASP A 37 -0.12 4.51 -19.45
CA ASP A 37 -1.01 3.46 -19.99
C ASP A 37 -0.73 2.05 -19.44
N ASN A 38 -0.18 1.97 -18.24
CA ASN A 38 0.21 0.74 -17.54
C ASN A 38 -0.77 0.33 -16.45
N ARG A 39 -2.05 0.56 -16.65
CA ARG A 39 -3.10 0.18 -15.68
C ARG A 39 -4.39 -0.25 -16.38
N GLY A 40 -5.15 -1.10 -15.73
CA GLY A 40 -6.44 -1.58 -16.21
C GLY A 40 -6.80 -2.95 -15.66
N PRO A 41 -7.96 -3.49 -16.01
CA PRO A 41 -8.37 -4.82 -15.58
C PRO A 41 -7.45 -5.90 -16.17
N ILE A 42 -7.41 -7.04 -15.51
CA ILE A 42 -6.73 -8.23 -16.05
C ILE A 42 -7.47 -8.65 -17.32
N ARG A 43 -6.72 -8.81 -18.41
CA ARG A 43 -7.24 -9.31 -19.68
C ARG A 43 -6.35 -10.45 -20.18
N PHE A 44 -6.97 -11.41 -20.84
CA PHE A 44 -6.29 -12.56 -21.43
C PHE A 44 -6.53 -12.56 -22.95
N ASP A 45 -5.55 -13.06 -23.67
CA ASP A 45 -5.66 -13.32 -25.10
C ASP A 45 -6.46 -14.63 -25.36
N THR A 46 -6.71 -14.93 -26.62
CA THR A 46 -7.47 -16.13 -27.05
C THR A 46 -6.79 -17.46 -26.68
N ASN A 47 -5.53 -17.44 -26.32
CA ASN A 47 -4.74 -18.62 -25.93
C ASN A 47 -4.61 -18.74 -24.40
N GLY A 48 -5.26 -17.87 -23.63
CA GLY A 48 -5.18 -17.86 -22.17
C GLY A 48 -3.92 -17.19 -21.60
N GLY A 49 -3.09 -16.56 -22.43
CA GLY A 49 -1.98 -15.74 -21.98
C GLY A 49 -2.44 -14.32 -21.62
N LEU A 50 -1.64 -13.58 -20.85
CA LEU A 50 -1.90 -12.16 -20.62
C LEU A 50 -1.96 -11.41 -21.96
N ASP A 51 -2.92 -10.50 -22.06
CA ASP A 51 -3.07 -9.62 -23.22
C ASP A 51 -1.72 -8.97 -23.60
N PRO A 52 -1.37 -8.96 -24.90
CA PRO A 52 -0.11 -8.40 -25.36
C PRO A 52 0.14 -6.96 -24.89
N SER A 53 -0.90 -6.13 -24.83
CA SER A 53 -0.78 -4.74 -24.37
C SER A 53 -0.33 -4.62 -22.91
N ILE A 54 -0.78 -5.55 -22.04
CA ILE A 54 -0.35 -5.60 -20.64
C ILE A 54 1.13 -5.99 -20.56
N ARG A 55 1.56 -6.97 -21.34
CA ARG A 55 2.97 -7.41 -21.39
C ARG A 55 3.89 -6.32 -21.95
N GLU A 56 3.42 -5.61 -22.96
CA GLU A 56 4.16 -4.48 -23.54
C GLU A 56 4.30 -3.32 -22.55
N ALA A 57 3.20 -2.92 -21.88
CA ALA A 57 3.22 -1.90 -20.84
C ALA A 57 4.16 -2.30 -19.69
N TYR A 58 4.10 -3.56 -19.23
CA TYR A 58 5.02 -4.06 -18.22
C TYR A 58 6.47 -3.98 -18.66
N SER A 59 6.77 -4.38 -19.90
CA SER A 59 8.14 -4.33 -20.44
C SER A 59 8.66 -2.91 -20.57
N ARG A 60 7.76 -1.96 -20.89
CA ARG A 60 8.10 -0.56 -21.07
C ARG A 60 8.33 0.19 -19.75
N TYR A 61 7.47 -0.06 -18.75
CA TYR A 61 7.44 0.70 -17.50
C TYR A 61 8.01 -0.07 -16.30
N GLY A 62 8.24 -1.38 -16.42
CA GLY A 62 8.72 -2.23 -15.35
C GLY A 62 7.64 -2.67 -14.35
N PHE A 63 6.40 -2.21 -14.49
CA PHE A 63 5.25 -2.59 -13.66
C PHE A 63 3.94 -2.37 -14.39
N TYR A 64 2.87 -3.03 -13.91
CA TYR A 64 1.48 -2.83 -14.35
C TYR A 64 0.57 -2.81 -13.13
N VAL A 65 -0.40 -1.91 -13.11
CA VAL A 65 -1.39 -1.77 -12.02
C VAL A 65 -2.70 -2.40 -12.47
N PHE A 66 -3.06 -3.53 -11.88
CA PHE A 66 -4.36 -4.15 -12.11
C PHE A 66 -5.45 -3.42 -11.34
N THR A 67 -6.57 -3.13 -12.02
CA THR A 67 -7.78 -2.57 -11.42
C THR A 67 -8.87 -3.62 -11.38
N ASP A 68 -9.86 -3.41 -10.52
CA ASP A 68 -11.06 -4.26 -10.40
C ASP A 68 -10.73 -5.75 -10.17
N VAL A 69 -9.65 -6.01 -9.41
CA VAL A 69 -9.20 -7.38 -9.09
C VAL A 69 -10.12 -8.04 -8.07
N LEU A 70 -10.65 -7.26 -7.16
CA LEU A 70 -11.56 -7.71 -6.10
C LEU A 70 -12.93 -7.06 -6.29
N SER A 71 -13.98 -7.83 -6.10
CA SER A 71 -15.34 -7.34 -6.03
C SER A 71 -15.59 -6.57 -4.73
N THR A 72 -16.67 -5.79 -4.69
CA THR A 72 -17.09 -5.08 -3.46
C THR A 72 -17.40 -6.05 -2.31
N GLU A 73 -17.94 -7.23 -2.63
CA GLU A 73 -18.24 -8.28 -1.64
C GLU A 73 -16.96 -8.86 -1.04
N GLU A 74 -15.98 -9.21 -1.88
CA GLU A 74 -14.67 -9.72 -1.41
C GLU A 74 -13.94 -8.66 -0.57
N LEU A 75 -14.02 -7.39 -0.94
CA LEU A 75 -13.46 -6.30 -0.12
C LEU A 75 -14.15 -6.20 1.24
N ALA A 76 -15.48 -6.29 1.28
CA ALA A 76 -16.23 -6.25 2.53
C ALA A 76 -15.90 -7.44 3.45
N ASP A 77 -15.73 -8.63 2.89
CA ASP A 77 -15.30 -9.82 3.63
C ASP A 77 -13.90 -9.64 4.23
N ILE A 78 -12.96 -9.15 3.43
CA ILE A 78 -11.59 -8.84 3.89
C ILE A 78 -11.61 -7.78 4.99
N GLU A 79 -12.38 -6.71 4.85
CA GLU A 79 -12.51 -5.66 5.86
C GLU A 79 -13.12 -6.19 7.16
N SER A 80 -14.11 -7.07 7.06
CA SER A 80 -14.73 -7.74 8.21
C SER A 80 -13.71 -8.59 8.96
N ASP A 81 -12.95 -9.42 8.25
CA ASP A 81 -11.92 -10.28 8.82
C ASP A 81 -10.79 -9.47 9.48
N LEU A 82 -10.35 -8.40 8.83
CA LEU A 82 -9.37 -7.48 9.41
C LEU A 82 -9.91 -6.78 10.66
N GLY A 83 -11.20 -6.42 10.68
CA GLY A 83 -11.86 -5.85 11.83
C GLY A 83 -11.89 -6.83 13.02
N ALA A 84 -12.28 -8.08 12.78
CA ALA A 84 -12.28 -9.14 13.77
C ALA A 84 -10.86 -9.43 14.30
N MET A 85 -9.87 -9.43 13.41
CA MET A 85 -8.47 -9.63 13.77
C MET A 85 -7.94 -8.49 14.65
N ARG A 86 -8.28 -7.22 14.33
CA ARG A 86 -7.92 -6.06 15.16
C ARG A 86 -8.51 -6.12 16.56
N GLN A 87 -9.75 -6.61 16.70
CA GLN A 87 -10.37 -6.80 18.00
C GLN A 87 -9.71 -7.94 18.82
N ARG A 88 -9.33 -9.01 18.14
CA ARG A 88 -8.66 -10.15 18.76
C ARG A 88 -7.22 -9.87 19.16
N PHE A 89 -6.53 -9.04 18.38
CA PHE A 89 -5.12 -8.68 18.57
C PHE A 89 -4.95 -7.16 18.64
N PRO A 90 -5.40 -6.52 19.73
CA PRO A 90 -5.27 -5.09 19.90
C PRO A 90 -3.79 -4.69 19.89
N THR A 91 -3.51 -3.50 19.34
CA THR A 91 -2.17 -2.91 19.31
C THR A 91 -2.00 -1.86 20.41
N GLY A 92 -0.78 -1.47 20.70
CA GLY A 92 -0.47 -0.46 21.70
C GLY A 92 -0.57 -0.99 23.13
N PRO A 93 -1.04 -0.17 24.11
CA PRO A 93 -1.09 -0.54 25.52
C PRO A 93 -1.92 -1.78 25.83
N ASP A 94 -2.91 -2.06 24.98
CA ASP A 94 -3.84 -3.19 25.14
C ASP A 94 -3.35 -4.46 24.42
N SER A 95 -2.16 -4.40 23.79
CA SER A 95 -1.62 -5.58 23.10
C SER A 95 -1.24 -6.67 24.09
N PRO A 96 -1.35 -7.97 23.69
CA PRO A 96 -0.84 -9.07 24.48
C PRO A 96 0.64 -8.87 24.82
N VAL A 97 1.06 -9.27 26.01
CA VAL A 97 2.46 -9.25 26.40
C VAL A 97 3.19 -10.49 25.87
N ASN A 98 4.43 -10.33 25.46
CA ASN A 98 5.30 -11.44 25.12
C ASN A 98 5.85 -12.13 26.39
N ALA A 99 6.71 -13.15 26.21
CA ALA A 99 7.31 -13.89 27.31
C ALA A 99 8.16 -13.01 28.26
N ASP A 100 8.64 -11.86 27.79
CA ASP A 100 9.45 -10.91 28.56
C ASP A 100 8.59 -9.82 29.25
N GLY A 101 7.27 -9.94 29.16
CA GLY A 101 6.33 -8.97 29.73
C GLY A 101 6.23 -7.65 28.97
N GLN A 102 6.79 -7.60 27.75
CA GLN A 102 6.69 -6.42 26.87
C GLN A 102 5.48 -6.56 25.93
N PRO A 103 4.84 -5.45 25.51
CA PRO A 103 3.80 -5.51 24.49
C PRO A 103 4.32 -6.24 23.25
N ALA A 104 3.64 -7.31 22.84
CA ALA A 104 4.02 -8.10 21.68
C ALA A 104 3.95 -7.30 20.37
N LEU A 105 3.07 -6.30 20.34
CA LEU A 105 2.95 -5.30 19.28
C LEU A 105 3.27 -3.97 19.91
N GLY A 106 4.37 -3.35 19.52
CA GLY A 106 4.94 -2.17 20.19
C GLY A 106 3.91 -1.14 20.63
N ALA A 107 4.11 -0.57 21.82
CA ALA A 107 3.19 0.38 22.44
C ALA A 107 2.86 1.61 21.55
N ASP A 108 3.76 1.94 20.64
CA ASP A 108 3.62 3.04 19.68
C ASP A 108 3.11 2.59 18.30
N CYS A 109 2.85 1.30 18.11
CA CYS A 109 2.39 0.75 16.86
C CYS A 109 0.92 1.12 16.63
N LYS A 110 0.67 2.13 15.80
CA LYS A 110 -0.67 2.51 15.36
C LYS A 110 -1.16 1.71 14.15
N ALA A 111 -0.30 0.91 13.56
CA ALA A 111 -0.60 0.08 12.40
C ALA A 111 -0.78 -1.38 12.82
N LEU A 112 -1.69 -2.08 12.15
CA LEU A 112 -1.84 -3.52 12.30
C LEU A 112 -0.57 -4.19 11.79
N THR A 113 0.23 -4.71 12.69
CA THR A 113 1.33 -5.61 12.31
C THR A 113 0.76 -7.02 12.24
N LEU A 114 0.62 -7.55 11.03
CA LEU A 114 0.25 -8.95 10.84
C LEU A 114 1.44 -9.80 11.29
N VAL A 115 1.32 -10.41 12.46
CA VAL A 115 2.24 -11.45 12.91
C VAL A 115 1.69 -12.78 12.41
N TRP A 116 2.35 -13.37 11.45
CA TRP A 116 2.09 -14.75 11.04
C TRP A 116 2.79 -15.66 12.07
N SER A 117 2.04 -16.39 12.80
CA SER A 117 2.54 -17.48 13.65
C SER A 117 2.37 -18.80 12.94
#